data_1f5d9e104eb8eb770b11e5addb447810
#
_entry.id   1f5d9e104eb8eb770b11e5addb447810
#
_cell.length_a   1.000
_cell.length_b   1.000
_cell.length_c   1.000
_cell.angle_alpha   90.00
_cell.angle_beta   90.00
_cell.angle_gamma   90.00
#
_symmetry.space_group_name_H-M   'P 1'
#
loop_
_entity.id
_entity.type
_entity.pdbx_description
1 polymer ?
#
loop_
_entity_poly.entity_id
_entity_poly.type
_entity_poly.pdbx_seq_one_letter_code
_entity_poly.pdbx_strand_id
1 'polypeptide(L)'
;MLLQYSKSLAYSLLLILLDNFVTLSMRLFRFLKFQSLETKQYLKYGIGEVFLVVIGILLALQVNNWNEKRKLTIEEKKTLLSFHNEVSNNLNILERSIFEKQKIIEANNEILKYIGPNEKWLSEKSLDSLMYHITVSGWIFVPEDGVLNEIINSGKLSIIQDEKIKNEIASLPQLLSLILEEDRLYRDDLHQYFLPFLSKNYKLRNITSHRELLEHSKSDLGISKFENNPVALLNNPEFENILTIQSIWIKFSIDMCINQKSKYEEIQRLIEDKYPNVDYSSLKENLDRGFWG
;
A
#
# COMPACT_ATOMS: atom_id res chain seq x y z
N MET A 1 8.39 -18.59 -10.68
CA MET A 1 8.64 -20.04 -10.60
C MET A 1 8.99 -20.66 -11.96
N LEU A 2 8.21 -20.49 -13.03
CA LEU A 2 8.49 -21.06 -14.37
C LEU A 2 9.80 -20.60 -15.02
N LEU A 3 10.20 -19.34 -14.87
CA LEU A 3 11.46 -18.78 -15.40
C LEU A 3 12.72 -19.33 -14.71
N GLN A 4 12.62 -19.66 -13.43
CA GLN A 4 13.72 -20.28 -12.68
C GLN A 4 13.91 -21.75 -13.06
N TYR A 5 12.78 -22.46 -13.34
CA TYR A 5 12.80 -23.82 -13.85
C TYR A 5 13.38 -23.89 -15.26
N SER A 6 13.06 -22.95 -16.15
CA SER A 6 13.61 -22.89 -17.51
C SER A 6 15.12 -22.64 -17.52
N LYS A 7 15.62 -21.77 -16.64
CA LYS A 7 17.07 -21.51 -16.48
C LYS A 7 17.80 -22.72 -15.92
N SER A 8 17.24 -23.39 -14.91
CA SER A 8 17.81 -24.64 -14.36
C SER A 8 17.83 -25.75 -15.40
N LEU A 9 16.78 -25.87 -16.23
CA LEU A 9 16.73 -26.85 -17.32
C LEU A 9 17.75 -26.55 -18.42
N ALA A 10 17.94 -25.27 -18.79
CA ALA A 10 18.94 -24.87 -19.78
C ALA A 10 20.37 -25.11 -19.27
N TYR A 11 20.65 -24.82 -17.99
CA TYR A 11 21.95 -25.13 -17.37
C TYR A 11 22.19 -26.63 -17.27
N SER A 12 21.20 -27.43 -16.89
CA SER A 12 21.35 -28.89 -16.82
C SER A 12 21.51 -29.52 -18.21
N LEU A 13 20.80 -29.01 -19.23
CA LEU A 13 21.00 -29.42 -20.62
C LEU A 13 22.39 -29.04 -21.15
N LEU A 14 22.89 -27.83 -20.83
CA LEU A 14 24.22 -27.39 -21.20
C LEU A 14 25.29 -28.25 -20.53
N LEU A 15 25.15 -28.58 -19.25
CA LEU A 15 26.07 -29.50 -18.52
C LEU A 15 26.05 -30.92 -19.10
N ILE A 16 24.87 -31.44 -19.45
CA ILE A 16 24.71 -32.76 -20.09
C ILE A 16 25.35 -32.76 -21.49
N LEU A 17 25.18 -31.67 -22.26
CA LEU A 17 25.83 -31.52 -23.57
C LEU A 17 27.35 -31.42 -23.45
N LEU A 18 27.86 -30.68 -22.46
CA LEU A 18 29.27 -30.57 -22.17
C LEU A 18 29.86 -31.91 -21.73
N ASP A 19 29.21 -32.67 -20.87
CA ASP A 19 29.68 -33.98 -20.38
C ASP A 19 29.64 -35.05 -21.49
N ASN A 20 28.61 -35.06 -22.31
CA ASN A 20 28.52 -35.90 -23.52
C ASN A 20 29.61 -35.50 -24.55
N PHE A 21 29.91 -34.21 -24.69
CA PHE A 21 30.96 -33.72 -25.59
C PHE A 21 32.34 -34.12 -25.09
N VAL A 22 32.63 -33.99 -23.78
CA VAL A 22 33.88 -34.43 -23.17
C VAL A 22 34.05 -35.94 -23.29
N THR A 23 33.00 -36.72 -23.04
CA THR A 23 33.07 -38.18 -23.19
C THR A 23 33.20 -38.62 -24.64
N LEU A 24 32.55 -37.96 -25.59
CA LEU A 24 32.69 -38.18 -27.02
C LEU A 24 34.09 -37.82 -27.51
N SER A 25 34.64 -36.70 -27.07
CA SER A 25 36.02 -36.25 -27.39
C SER A 25 37.08 -37.21 -26.84
N MET A 26 36.88 -37.71 -25.61
CA MET A 26 37.77 -38.72 -25.03
C MET A 26 37.69 -40.09 -25.76
N ARG A 27 36.50 -40.50 -26.24
CA ARG A 27 36.33 -41.72 -27.07
C ARG A 27 37.01 -41.56 -28.44
N LEU A 28 36.81 -40.39 -29.07
CA LEU A 28 37.49 -40.01 -30.33
C LEU A 28 39.01 -39.96 -30.14
N PHE A 29 39.50 -39.41 -29.03
CA PHE A 29 40.93 -39.35 -28.72
C PHE A 29 41.56 -40.76 -28.51
N ARG A 30 40.80 -41.71 -27.92
CA ARG A 30 41.22 -43.15 -27.83
C ARG A 30 41.23 -43.83 -29.17
N PHE A 31 40.28 -43.55 -30.05
CA PHE A 31 40.19 -44.14 -31.40
C PHE A 31 41.32 -43.62 -32.32
N LEU A 32 41.73 -42.35 -32.13
CA LEU A 32 42.74 -41.69 -32.96
C LEU A 32 44.20 -41.94 -32.51
N LYS A 33 44.40 -42.69 -31.44
CA LYS A 33 45.76 -43.09 -30.97
C LYS A 33 46.47 -44.03 -31.96
N PHE A 34 45.78 -44.48 -33.00
CA PHE A 34 46.25 -45.47 -34.03
C PHE A 34 46.39 -44.87 -35.43
N GLN A 35 46.26 -43.57 -35.68
CA GLN A 35 46.34 -42.98 -37.02
C GLN A 35 47.47 -41.95 -37.20
N SER A 36 47.87 -41.77 -38.47
CA SER A 36 49.03 -41.02 -38.97
C SER A 36 49.09 -39.51 -38.48
N LEU A 37 50.27 -38.92 -38.58
CA LEU A 37 50.59 -37.54 -38.18
C LEU A 37 49.66 -36.45 -38.77
N GLU A 38 49.13 -36.66 -39.99
CA GLU A 38 48.22 -35.70 -40.67
C GLU A 38 46.85 -35.64 -39.97
N THR A 39 46.32 -36.79 -39.52
CA THR A 39 45.03 -36.82 -38.79
C THR A 39 45.07 -36.07 -37.47
N LYS A 40 46.24 -35.97 -36.81
CA LYS A 40 46.44 -35.22 -35.58
C LYS A 40 46.31 -33.69 -35.78
N GLN A 41 46.73 -33.20 -36.94
CA GLN A 41 46.59 -31.77 -37.28
C GLN A 41 45.12 -31.39 -37.56
N TYR A 42 44.39 -32.17 -38.35
CA TYR A 42 42.98 -31.95 -38.61
C TYR A 42 42.13 -31.99 -37.35
N LEU A 43 42.49 -32.89 -36.39
CA LEU A 43 41.79 -32.97 -35.12
C LEU A 43 41.99 -31.73 -34.24
N LYS A 44 43.19 -31.17 -34.19
CA LYS A 44 43.49 -29.92 -33.47
C LYS A 44 42.71 -28.76 -34.04
N TYR A 45 42.59 -28.65 -35.35
CA TYR A 45 41.81 -27.61 -36.00
C TYR A 45 40.27 -27.81 -35.73
N GLY A 46 39.75 -29.02 -35.82
CA GLY A 46 38.35 -29.31 -35.52
C GLY A 46 37.97 -29.04 -34.06
N ILE A 47 38.85 -29.38 -33.10
CA ILE A 47 38.61 -29.05 -31.69
C ILE A 47 38.67 -27.54 -31.47
N GLY A 48 39.57 -26.81 -32.14
CA GLY A 48 39.67 -25.36 -32.05
C GLY A 48 38.40 -24.67 -32.62
N GLU A 49 37.85 -25.18 -33.74
CA GLU A 49 36.63 -24.66 -34.34
C GLU A 49 35.39 -24.85 -33.45
N VAL A 50 35.25 -26.06 -32.87
CA VAL A 50 34.16 -26.33 -31.91
C VAL A 50 34.29 -25.46 -30.67
N PHE A 51 35.53 -25.26 -30.15
CA PHE A 51 35.78 -24.38 -29.01
C PHE A 51 35.40 -22.92 -29.27
N LEU A 52 35.72 -22.42 -30.49
CA LEU A 52 35.30 -21.07 -30.90
C LEU A 52 33.81 -20.93 -31.00
N VAL A 53 33.09 -21.95 -31.54
CA VAL A 53 31.62 -21.96 -31.61
C VAL A 53 31.00 -21.93 -30.21
N VAL A 54 31.50 -22.76 -29.27
CA VAL A 54 31.06 -22.79 -27.89
C VAL A 54 31.31 -21.43 -27.20
N ILE A 55 32.44 -20.82 -27.35
CA ILE A 55 32.73 -19.47 -26.83
C ILE A 55 31.74 -18.46 -27.44
N GLY A 56 31.48 -18.50 -28.75
CA GLY A 56 30.52 -17.63 -29.41
C GLY A 56 29.13 -17.74 -28.81
N ILE A 57 28.63 -18.95 -28.57
CA ILE A 57 27.33 -19.20 -27.92
C ILE A 57 27.32 -18.67 -26.49
N LEU A 58 28.36 -18.93 -25.70
CA LEU A 58 28.46 -18.45 -24.31
C LEU A 58 28.48 -16.93 -24.24
N LEU A 59 29.19 -16.25 -25.13
CA LEU A 59 29.25 -14.80 -25.22
C LEU A 59 27.85 -14.25 -25.61
N ALA A 60 27.19 -14.84 -26.60
CA ALA A 60 25.85 -14.45 -27.00
C ALA A 60 24.84 -14.58 -25.83
N LEU A 61 24.90 -15.68 -25.08
CA LEU A 61 24.05 -15.89 -23.89
C LEU A 61 24.38 -14.88 -22.79
N GLN A 62 25.65 -14.54 -22.58
CA GLN A 62 26.05 -13.53 -21.59
C GLN A 62 25.54 -12.14 -21.96
N VAL A 63 25.66 -11.73 -23.22
CA VAL A 63 25.15 -10.45 -23.71
C VAL A 63 23.63 -10.40 -23.56
N ASN A 64 22.91 -11.47 -23.91
CA ASN A 64 21.47 -11.55 -23.72
C ASN A 64 21.05 -11.44 -22.23
N ASN A 65 21.70 -12.20 -21.36
CA ASN A 65 21.45 -12.16 -19.90
C ASN A 65 21.74 -10.78 -19.31
N TRP A 66 22.81 -10.11 -19.77
CA TRP A 66 23.13 -8.74 -19.35
C TRP A 66 22.05 -7.74 -19.79
N ASN A 67 21.57 -7.85 -21.03
CA ASN A 67 20.51 -6.99 -21.55
C ASN A 67 19.17 -7.21 -20.80
N GLU A 68 18.80 -8.45 -20.54
CA GLU A 68 17.63 -8.78 -19.71
C GLU A 68 17.74 -8.19 -18.30
N LYS A 69 18.88 -8.37 -17.65
CA LYS A 69 19.13 -7.82 -16.33
C LYS A 69 19.02 -6.29 -16.30
N ARG A 70 19.55 -5.63 -17.34
CA ARG A 70 19.42 -4.17 -17.51
C ARG A 70 17.98 -3.73 -17.66
N LYS A 71 17.18 -4.45 -18.47
CA LYS A 71 15.74 -4.16 -18.63
C LYS A 71 14.98 -4.30 -17.31
N LEU A 72 15.23 -5.39 -16.58
CA LEU A 72 14.61 -5.62 -15.27
C LEU A 72 14.97 -4.53 -14.25
N THR A 73 16.22 -4.08 -14.24
CA THR A 73 16.64 -2.98 -13.34
C THR A 73 15.96 -1.66 -13.68
N ILE A 74 15.76 -1.35 -14.96
CA ILE A 74 15.04 -0.16 -15.41
C ILE A 74 13.55 -0.26 -15.01
N GLU A 75 12.95 -1.42 -15.20
CA GLU A 75 11.56 -1.68 -14.84
C GLU A 75 11.35 -1.63 -13.33
N GLU A 76 12.24 -2.24 -12.53
CA GLU A 76 12.25 -2.13 -11.08
C GLU A 76 12.25 -0.67 -10.63
N LYS A 77 13.20 0.12 -11.16
CA LYS A 77 13.29 1.54 -10.82
C LYS A 77 12.00 2.29 -11.14
N LYS A 78 11.45 2.11 -12.34
CA LYS A 78 10.20 2.76 -12.75
C LYS A 78 9.04 2.38 -11.82
N THR A 79 8.90 1.09 -11.51
CA THR A 79 7.86 0.57 -10.63
C THR A 79 7.96 1.14 -9.22
N LEU A 80 9.18 1.14 -8.65
CA LEU A 80 9.40 1.67 -7.29
C LEU A 80 9.20 3.18 -7.20
N LEU A 81 9.56 3.96 -8.23
CA LEU A 81 9.28 5.40 -8.25
C LEU A 81 7.79 5.70 -8.38
N SER A 82 7.05 4.95 -9.21
CA SER A 82 5.59 5.07 -9.27
C SER A 82 4.94 4.71 -7.94
N PHE A 83 5.43 3.67 -7.28
CA PHE A 83 4.94 3.27 -5.97
C PHE A 83 5.28 4.27 -4.87
N HIS A 84 6.47 4.89 -4.89
CA HIS A 84 6.82 5.98 -3.99
C HIS A 84 5.82 7.14 -4.06
N ASN A 85 5.36 7.49 -5.26
CA ASN A 85 4.35 8.53 -5.44
C ASN A 85 2.99 8.13 -4.85
N GLU A 86 2.53 6.91 -5.12
CA GLU A 86 1.29 6.39 -4.52
C GLU A 86 1.37 6.40 -2.99
N VAL A 87 2.50 5.98 -2.42
CA VAL A 87 2.75 6.03 -0.96
C VAL A 87 2.74 7.48 -0.44
N SER A 88 3.30 8.44 -1.18
CA SER A 88 3.27 9.87 -0.79
C SER A 88 1.84 10.40 -0.72
N ASN A 89 0.99 10.06 -1.69
CA ASN A 89 -0.43 10.44 -1.68
C ASN A 89 -1.15 9.80 -0.51
N ASN A 90 -0.92 8.52 -0.30
CA ASN A 90 -1.54 7.78 0.79
C ASN A 90 -1.14 8.30 2.16
N LEU A 91 0.08 8.80 2.34
CA LEU A 91 0.49 9.46 3.58
C LEU A 91 -0.34 10.71 3.87
N ASN A 92 -0.59 11.56 2.87
CA ASN A 92 -1.42 12.75 3.02
C ASN A 92 -2.87 12.39 3.37
N ILE A 93 -3.45 11.38 2.67
CA ILE A 93 -4.81 10.90 2.93
C ILE A 93 -4.90 10.32 4.36
N LEU A 94 -3.91 9.55 4.76
CA LEU A 94 -3.83 8.91 6.07
C LEU A 94 -3.71 9.93 7.21
N GLU A 95 -2.86 10.95 7.05
CA GLU A 95 -2.72 12.05 8.03
C GLU A 95 -4.03 12.81 8.22
N ARG A 96 -4.73 13.09 7.13
CA ARG A 96 -6.06 13.71 7.20
C ARG A 96 -7.06 12.80 7.92
N SER A 97 -7.07 11.51 7.61
CA SER A 97 -7.95 10.54 8.30
C SER A 97 -7.67 10.48 9.81
N ILE A 98 -6.39 10.42 10.20
CA ILE A 98 -5.99 10.47 11.63
C ILE A 98 -6.48 11.75 12.29
N PHE A 99 -6.30 12.89 11.65
CA PHE A 99 -6.74 14.19 12.18
C PHE A 99 -8.25 14.26 12.41
N GLU A 100 -9.05 13.79 11.44
CA GLU A 100 -10.51 13.77 11.60
C GLU A 100 -10.96 12.76 12.69
N LYS A 101 -10.31 11.61 12.78
CA LYS A 101 -10.56 10.64 13.86
C LYS A 101 -10.22 11.20 15.25
N GLN A 102 -9.15 12.00 15.36
CA GLN A 102 -8.79 12.67 16.61
C GLN A 102 -9.87 13.68 17.04
N LYS A 103 -10.45 14.45 16.11
CA LYS A 103 -11.58 15.35 16.40
C LYS A 103 -12.81 14.60 16.94
N ILE A 104 -13.08 13.40 16.43
CA ILE A 104 -14.17 12.57 16.95
C ILE A 104 -13.92 12.20 18.42
N ILE A 105 -12.69 11.76 18.76
CA ILE A 105 -12.33 11.43 20.14
C ILE A 105 -12.41 12.65 21.05
N GLU A 106 -11.91 13.80 20.59
CA GLU A 106 -11.97 15.06 21.35
C GLU A 106 -13.43 15.46 21.60
N ALA A 107 -14.30 15.36 20.59
CA ALA A 107 -15.72 15.65 20.73
C ALA A 107 -16.43 14.66 21.69
N ASN A 108 -16.17 13.37 21.57
CA ASN A 108 -16.69 12.38 22.50
C ASN A 108 -16.25 12.65 23.94
N ASN A 109 -14.96 12.89 24.14
CA ASN A 109 -14.39 13.17 25.47
C ASN A 109 -14.98 14.46 26.06
N GLU A 110 -15.22 15.50 25.22
CA GLU A 110 -15.82 16.74 25.70
C GLU A 110 -17.27 16.51 26.13
N ILE A 111 -18.08 15.81 25.32
CA ILE A 111 -19.48 15.48 25.67
C ILE A 111 -19.55 14.63 26.94
N LEU A 112 -18.69 13.63 27.09
CA LEU A 112 -18.65 12.73 28.26
C LEU A 112 -18.43 13.46 29.58
N LYS A 113 -17.81 14.66 29.60
CA LYS A 113 -17.66 15.48 30.82
C LYS A 113 -18.99 16.03 31.36
N TYR A 114 -20.02 16.06 30.52
CA TYR A 114 -21.34 16.62 30.83
C TYR A 114 -22.40 15.53 30.98
N ILE A 115 -22.07 14.26 30.78
CA ILE A 115 -23.01 13.16 30.94
C ILE A 115 -23.21 12.84 32.42
N GLY A 116 -24.45 12.53 32.75
CA GLY A 116 -24.89 12.18 34.10
C GLY A 116 -25.55 13.35 34.84
N PRO A 117 -25.92 13.15 36.11
CA PRO A 117 -26.61 14.12 36.93
C PRO A 117 -25.65 15.24 37.37
N ASN A 118 -25.23 16.10 36.47
CA ASN A 118 -24.29 17.18 36.70
C ASN A 118 -25.00 18.55 36.79
N GLU A 119 -24.44 19.48 37.58
CA GLU A 119 -24.85 20.88 37.59
C GLU A 119 -24.28 21.67 36.41
N LYS A 120 -23.38 21.09 35.61
CA LYS A 120 -22.72 21.74 34.48
C LYS A 120 -23.59 21.61 33.22
N TRP A 121 -23.65 22.71 32.47
CA TRP A 121 -24.42 22.79 31.23
C TRP A 121 -23.54 22.86 30.01
N LEU A 122 -23.87 22.03 29.01
CA LEU A 122 -23.39 22.22 27.67
C LEU A 122 -24.49 22.93 26.86
N SER A 123 -24.18 24.06 26.22
CA SER A 123 -25.18 24.75 25.39
C SER A 123 -25.59 23.89 24.21
N GLU A 124 -26.83 24.02 23.75
CA GLU A 124 -27.33 23.31 22.57
C GLU A 124 -26.37 23.52 21.36
N LYS A 125 -26.00 24.79 21.11
CA LYS A 125 -25.05 25.12 20.02
C LYS A 125 -23.68 24.41 20.15
N SER A 126 -23.15 24.32 21.37
CA SER A 126 -21.88 23.61 21.61
C SER A 126 -22.05 22.13 21.39
N LEU A 127 -23.16 21.55 21.84
CA LEU A 127 -23.47 20.13 21.63
C LEU A 127 -23.65 19.82 20.15
N ASP A 128 -24.37 20.64 19.39
CA ASP A 128 -24.52 20.53 17.95
C ASP A 128 -23.19 20.52 17.22
N SER A 129 -22.26 21.41 17.59
CA SER A 129 -20.93 21.48 17.01
C SER A 129 -20.10 20.23 17.30
N LEU A 130 -20.14 19.71 18.54
CA LEU A 130 -19.44 18.47 18.89
C LEU A 130 -20.04 17.27 18.17
N MET A 131 -21.37 17.17 18.16
CA MET A 131 -22.08 16.10 17.46
C MET A 131 -21.83 16.08 15.94
N TYR A 132 -21.57 17.26 15.35
CA TYR A 132 -21.17 17.37 13.95
C TYR A 132 -19.90 16.58 13.65
N HIS A 133 -18.86 16.70 14.47
CA HIS A 133 -17.60 15.95 14.28
C HIS A 133 -17.81 14.43 14.37
N ILE A 134 -18.72 13.99 15.23
CA ILE A 134 -19.00 12.55 15.43
C ILE A 134 -19.83 11.98 14.26
N THR A 135 -20.75 12.77 13.71
CA THR A 135 -21.75 12.25 12.74
C THR A 135 -21.39 12.47 11.28
N VAL A 136 -20.58 13.49 10.95
CA VAL A 136 -20.46 14.00 9.57
C VAL A 136 -19.03 14.13 9.09
N SER A 137 -18.01 14.00 9.96
CA SER A 137 -16.61 14.19 9.53
C SER A 137 -16.12 13.11 8.56
N GLY A 138 -15.22 13.50 7.65
CA GLY A 138 -14.64 12.63 6.62
C GLY A 138 -13.44 11.84 7.16
N TRP A 139 -13.67 10.91 8.07
CA TRP A 139 -12.67 10.16 8.83
C TRP A 139 -12.17 8.88 8.16
N ILE A 140 -12.84 8.42 7.10
CA ILE A 140 -12.50 7.15 6.44
C ILE A 140 -11.18 7.30 5.69
N PHE A 141 -10.28 6.33 5.89
CA PHE A 141 -9.09 6.18 5.07
C PHE A 141 -9.42 5.40 3.79
N VAL A 142 -9.31 6.06 2.63
CA VAL A 142 -9.49 5.42 1.32
C VAL A 142 -8.17 5.54 0.57
N PRO A 143 -7.31 4.50 0.61
CA PRO A 143 -6.02 4.54 -0.06
C PRO A 143 -6.13 4.47 -1.57
N GLU A 144 -5.17 5.09 -2.25
CA GLU A 144 -4.85 4.76 -3.63
C GLU A 144 -4.08 3.44 -3.62
N ASP A 145 -4.50 2.46 -4.42
CA ASP A 145 -3.90 1.11 -4.42
C ASP A 145 -3.60 0.58 -5.83
N GLY A 146 -3.66 1.45 -6.84
CA GLY A 146 -3.49 1.06 -8.23
C GLY A 146 -2.11 0.48 -8.53
N VAL A 147 -1.04 1.14 -8.06
CA VAL A 147 0.34 0.67 -8.26
C VAL A 147 0.64 -0.53 -7.36
N LEU A 148 0.18 -0.52 -6.10
CA LEU A 148 0.31 -1.66 -5.20
C LEU A 148 -0.33 -2.91 -5.80
N ASN A 149 -1.56 -2.80 -6.28
CA ASN A 149 -2.28 -3.90 -6.93
C ASN A 149 -1.57 -4.39 -8.20
N GLU A 150 -1.00 -3.47 -9.00
CA GLU A 150 -0.18 -3.84 -10.14
C GLU A 150 1.05 -4.65 -9.71
N ILE A 151 1.79 -4.20 -8.70
CA ILE A 151 2.97 -4.90 -8.19
C ILE A 151 2.62 -6.31 -7.70
N ILE A 152 1.56 -6.45 -6.91
CA ILE A 152 1.16 -7.74 -6.31
C ILE A 152 0.60 -8.70 -7.37
N ASN A 153 -0.32 -8.23 -8.22
CA ASN A 153 -1.10 -9.10 -9.10
C ASN A 153 -0.44 -9.40 -10.45
N SER A 154 0.45 -8.51 -10.95
CA SER A 154 1.16 -8.73 -12.21
C SER A 154 2.44 -9.55 -12.07
N GLY A 155 2.84 -9.91 -10.84
CA GLY A 155 4.10 -10.58 -10.55
C GLY A 155 5.33 -9.64 -10.53
N LYS A 156 5.13 -8.32 -10.60
CA LYS A 156 6.22 -7.33 -10.53
C LYS A 156 6.97 -7.35 -9.20
N LEU A 157 6.38 -7.90 -8.15
CA LEU A 157 7.10 -8.15 -6.89
C LEU A 157 8.37 -8.98 -7.08
N SER A 158 8.39 -9.86 -8.10
CA SER A 158 9.56 -10.70 -8.41
C SER A 158 10.73 -9.96 -9.04
N ILE A 159 10.49 -8.78 -9.65
CA ILE A 159 11.56 -7.96 -10.24
C ILE A 159 12.25 -7.07 -9.21
N ILE A 160 11.64 -6.87 -8.03
CA ILE A 160 12.24 -6.11 -6.94
C ILE A 160 13.37 -6.94 -6.33
N GLN A 161 14.59 -6.44 -6.47
CA GLN A 161 15.81 -7.16 -6.06
C GLN A 161 16.13 -6.97 -4.57
N ASP A 162 15.71 -5.84 -3.99
CA ASP A 162 15.87 -5.56 -2.57
C ASP A 162 14.81 -6.32 -1.77
N GLU A 163 15.26 -7.33 -1.02
CA GLU A 163 14.35 -8.17 -0.23
C GLU A 163 13.65 -7.41 0.90
N LYS A 164 14.23 -6.32 1.43
CA LYS A 164 13.59 -5.51 2.46
C LYS A 164 12.42 -4.74 1.86
N ILE A 165 12.65 -4.01 0.76
CA ILE A 165 11.59 -3.29 0.03
C ILE A 165 10.49 -4.27 -0.39
N LYS A 166 10.86 -5.41 -0.94
CA LYS A 166 9.93 -6.45 -1.39
C LYS A 166 9.04 -6.96 -0.27
N ASN A 167 9.60 -7.25 0.90
CA ASN A 167 8.86 -7.75 2.06
C ASN A 167 7.94 -6.68 2.65
N GLU A 168 8.39 -5.42 2.71
CA GLU A 168 7.56 -4.31 3.16
C GLU A 168 6.35 -4.12 2.24
N ILE A 169 6.55 -4.10 0.92
CA ILE A 169 5.45 -4.00 -0.05
C ILE A 169 4.49 -5.19 0.06
N ALA A 170 5.01 -6.41 0.18
CA ALA A 170 4.21 -7.62 0.29
C ALA A 170 3.31 -7.67 1.54
N SER A 171 3.69 -6.96 2.61
CA SER A 171 2.93 -6.90 3.85
C SER A 171 1.76 -5.90 3.84
N LEU A 172 1.77 -4.93 2.91
CA LEU A 172 0.80 -3.83 2.89
C LEU A 172 -0.66 -4.26 2.71
N PRO A 173 -1.02 -5.21 1.81
CA PRO A 173 -2.43 -5.58 1.64
C PRO A 173 -3.09 -6.04 2.93
N GLN A 174 -2.36 -6.78 3.78
CA GLN A 174 -2.88 -7.23 5.07
C GLN A 174 -3.11 -6.06 6.03
N LEU A 175 -2.17 -5.12 6.14
CA LEU A 175 -2.29 -3.96 7.01
C LEU A 175 -3.42 -3.04 6.56
N LEU A 176 -3.55 -2.81 5.26
CA LEU A 176 -4.66 -2.02 4.69
C LEU A 176 -6.02 -2.65 5.00
N SER A 177 -6.12 -3.98 4.88
CA SER A 177 -7.37 -4.68 5.19
C SER A 177 -7.79 -4.53 6.65
N LEU A 178 -6.85 -4.47 7.59
CA LEU A 178 -7.14 -4.24 9.01
C LEU A 178 -7.71 -2.84 9.25
N ILE A 179 -7.11 -1.80 8.67
CA ILE A 179 -7.62 -0.42 8.80
C ILE A 179 -9.03 -0.31 8.23
N LEU A 180 -9.24 -0.87 7.04
CA LEU A 180 -10.54 -0.82 6.37
C LEU A 180 -11.62 -1.56 7.18
N GLU A 181 -11.26 -2.64 7.86
CA GLU A 181 -12.17 -3.39 8.72
C GLU A 181 -12.53 -2.59 9.98
N GLU A 182 -11.57 -1.94 10.64
CA GLU A 182 -11.85 -1.07 11.80
C GLU A 182 -12.73 0.13 11.41
N ASP A 183 -12.45 0.76 10.28
CA ASP A 183 -13.27 1.85 9.76
C ASP A 183 -14.69 1.36 9.39
N ARG A 184 -14.83 0.12 8.91
CA ARG A 184 -16.11 -0.50 8.63
C ARG A 184 -16.90 -0.76 9.93
N LEU A 185 -16.27 -1.31 10.96
CA LEU A 185 -16.90 -1.57 12.25
C LEU A 185 -17.44 -0.29 12.89
N TYR A 186 -16.63 0.77 12.89
CA TYR A 186 -17.08 2.08 13.39
C TYR A 186 -18.27 2.63 12.57
N ARG A 187 -18.21 2.55 11.25
CA ARG A 187 -19.29 3.00 10.38
C ARG A 187 -20.58 2.20 10.60
N ASP A 188 -20.45 0.89 10.78
CA ASP A 188 -21.61 0.03 11.05
C ASP A 188 -22.24 0.41 12.41
N ASP A 189 -21.44 0.66 13.45
CA ASP A 189 -21.91 1.15 14.74
C ASP A 189 -22.64 2.50 14.59
N LEU A 190 -22.02 3.43 13.86
CA LEU A 190 -22.63 4.75 13.58
C LEU A 190 -24.03 4.61 12.93
N HIS A 191 -24.16 3.76 11.93
CA HIS A 191 -25.42 3.62 11.17
C HIS A 191 -26.45 2.72 11.87
N GLN A 192 -26.03 1.69 12.58
CA GLN A 192 -26.94 0.73 13.20
C GLN A 192 -27.42 1.15 14.59
N TYR A 193 -26.62 1.90 15.32
CA TYR A 193 -26.91 2.26 16.71
C TYR A 193 -26.98 3.77 16.92
N PHE A 194 -25.96 4.52 16.59
CA PHE A 194 -25.86 5.92 16.95
C PHE A 194 -26.85 6.82 16.23
N LEU A 195 -26.92 6.78 14.91
CA LEU A 195 -27.86 7.60 14.12
C LEU A 195 -29.32 7.24 14.40
N PRO A 196 -29.73 5.96 14.53
CA PRO A 196 -31.07 5.60 14.99
C PRO A 196 -31.39 6.09 16.41
N PHE A 197 -30.44 6.02 17.33
CA PHE A 197 -30.59 6.59 18.67
C PHE A 197 -30.78 8.10 18.61
N LEU A 198 -29.93 8.84 17.91
CA LEU A 198 -30.03 10.28 17.76
C LEU A 198 -31.30 10.72 17.06
N SER A 199 -31.80 9.99 16.06
CA SER A 199 -33.03 10.33 15.34
C SER A 199 -34.27 10.33 16.25
N LYS A 200 -34.21 9.59 17.36
CA LYS A 200 -35.30 9.54 18.37
C LYS A 200 -35.11 10.55 19.49
N ASN A 201 -33.88 10.88 19.83
CA ASN A 201 -33.53 11.61 21.05
C ASN A 201 -32.98 13.03 20.81
N TYR A 202 -32.70 13.40 19.55
CA TYR A 202 -32.06 14.67 19.23
C TYR A 202 -32.51 15.24 17.86
N LYS A 203 -32.22 16.53 17.63
CA LYS A 203 -32.58 17.26 16.41
C LYS A 203 -31.44 17.23 15.40
N LEU A 204 -31.36 16.21 14.58
CA LEU A 204 -30.27 16.02 13.58
C LEU A 204 -30.09 17.21 12.62
N ARG A 205 -31.20 17.94 12.32
CA ARG A 205 -31.15 19.14 11.45
C ARG A 205 -30.25 20.23 12.02
N ASN A 206 -30.21 20.39 13.35
CA ASN A 206 -29.36 21.40 13.99
C ASN A 206 -27.88 21.05 13.85
N ILE A 207 -27.53 19.77 13.96
CA ILE A 207 -26.16 19.28 13.76
C ILE A 207 -25.67 19.60 12.34
N THR A 208 -26.52 19.42 11.33
CA THR A 208 -26.14 19.65 9.93
C THR A 208 -26.04 21.14 9.57
N SER A 209 -26.61 22.06 10.37
CA SER A 209 -26.49 23.49 10.15
C SER A 209 -25.05 24.03 10.36
N HIS A 210 -24.20 23.28 11.06
CA HIS A 210 -22.76 23.60 11.23
C HIS A 210 -21.90 23.14 10.04
N ARG A 211 -22.51 22.68 8.94
CA ARG A 211 -21.82 22.11 7.81
C ARG A 211 -21.39 23.17 6.80
N GLU A 212 -20.14 23.63 6.88
CA GLU A 212 -19.46 24.35 5.80
C GLU A 212 -19.01 23.42 4.65
N LEU A 213 -19.29 22.12 4.76
CA LEU A 213 -18.64 21.02 4.04
C LEU A 213 -19.15 20.75 2.63
N LEU A 214 -20.17 21.41 2.14
CA LEU A 214 -20.62 21.22 0.77
C LEU A 214 -20.61 22.56 0.05
N GLU A 215 -19.42 23.04 -0.32
CA GLU A 215 -19.26 24.20 -1.21
C GLU A 215 -20.09 24.08 -2.48
N HIS A 216 -20.38 22.86 -2.91
CA HIS A 216 -21.17 22.57 -4.12
C HIS A 216 -22.66 22.30 -3.86
N SER A 217 -23.08 22.14 -2.60
CA SER A 217 -24.48 21.93 -2.24
C SER A 217 -25.02 23.14 -1.47
N LYS A 218 -25.70 24.03 -2.16
CA LYS A 218 -26.36 25.22 -1.58
C LYS A 218 -27.65 24.90 -0.78
N SER A 219 -27.88 23.67 -0.35
CA SER A 219 -29.06 23.33 0.41
C SER A 219 -28.85 23.62 1.90
N ASP A 220 -29.21 24.79 2.35
CA ASP A 220 -29.42 25.08 3.76
C ASP A 220 -30.65 24.31 4.24
N LEU A 221 -30.47 23.28 5.06
CA LEU A 221 -31.56 22.54 5.67
C LEU A 221 -32.27 23.35 6.74
N GLY A 222 -31.72 24.50 7.13
CA GLY A 222 -32.22 25.36 8.19
C GLY A 222 -32.22 24.70 9.57
N ILE A 223 -32.82 25.37 10.54
CA ILE A 223 -32.92 24.92 11.94
C ILE A 223 -34.22 24.21 12.19
N SER A 224 -34.25 23.22 13.09
CA SER A 224 -35.46 22.53 13.52
C SER A 224 -36.41 23.49 14.26
N LYS A 225 -37.69 23.35 13.98
CA LYS A 225 -38.78 24.09 14.70
C LYS A 225 -39.23 23.36 15.96
N PHE A 226 -38.78 22.14 16.19
CA PHE A 226 -39.11 21.40 17.40
C PHE A 226 -38.17 21.82 18.53
N GLU A 227 -38.66 21.76 19.77
CA GLU A 227 -37.79 21.93 20.95
C GLU A 227 -36.80 20.80 21.09
N ASN A 228 -35.61 21.13 21.53
CA ASN A 228 -34.56 20.18 21.84
C ASN A 228 -34.44 20.03 23.36
N ASN A 229 -34.06 18.85 23.82
CA ASN A 229 -33.77 18.61 25.23
C ASN A 229 -32.40 18.03 25.44
N PRO A 230 -31.35 18.87 25.39
CA PRO A 230 -29.96 18.44 25.59
C PRO A 230 -29.75 17.75 26.95
N VAL A 231 -30.49 18.23 27.99
CA VAL A 231 -30.37 17.65 29.34
C VAL A 231 -30.85 16.20 29.36
N ALA A 232 -31.95 15.89 28.70
CA ALA A 232 -32.45 14.52 28.62
C ALA A 232 -31.48 13.61 27.89
N LEU A 233 -30.83 14.10 26.82
CA LEU A 233 -29.81 13.36 26.10
C LEU A 233 -28.58 13.11 26.98
N LEU A 234 -28.07 14.15 27.65
CA LEU A 234 -26.88 14.05 28.49
C LEU A 234 -27.12 13.22 29.78
N ASN A 235 -28.36 13.03 30.21
CA ASN A 235 -28.72 12.13 31.31
C ASN A 235 -29.10 10.72 30.85
N ASN A 236 -28.87 10.37 29.60
CA ASN A 236 -29.19 9.06 29.07
C ASN A 236 -27.98 8.11 29.12
N PRO A 237 -28.01 7.02 29.91
CA PRO A 237 -26.91 6.08 30.01
C PRO A 237 -26.61 5.32 28.71
N GLU A 238 -27.61 5.17 27.82
CA GLU A 238 -27.39 4.58 26.48
C GLU A 238 -26.50 5.49 25.64
N PHE A 239 -26.67 6.81 25.75
CA PHE A 239 -25.80 7.78 25.06
C PHE A 239 -24.35 7.70 25.52
N GLU A 240 -24.13 7.59 26.86
CA GLU A 240 -22.80 7.39 27.42
C GLU A 240 -22.14 6.13 26.85
N ASN A 241 -22.87 5.02 26.83
CA ASN A 241 -22.35 3.74 26.33
C ASN A 241 -22.00 3.83 24.83
N ILE A 242 -22.83 4.47 24.02
CA ILE A 242 -22.58 4.65 22.59
C ILE A 242 -21.30 5.47 22.37
N LEU A 243 -21.13 6.62 23.03
CA LEU A 243 -19.94 7.46 22.90
C LEU A 243 -18.70 6.73 23.38
N THR A 244 -18.82 5.93 24.44
CA THR A 244 -17.70 5.14 24.97
C THR A 244 -17.22 4.09 23.97
N ILE A 245 -18.14 3.30 23.42
CA ILE A 245 -17.78 2.24 22.46
C ILE A 245 -17.21 2.81 21.17
N GLN A 246 -17.80 3.91 20.66
CA GLN A 246 -17.27 4.61 19.51
C GLN A 246 -15.85 5.12 19.74
N SER A 247 -15.57 5.68 20.91
CA SER A 247 -14.23 6.13 21.28
C SER A 247 -13.22 4.99 21.29
N ILE A 248 -13.63 3.78 21.68
CA ILE A 248 -12.78 2.58 21.65
C ILE A 248 -12.44 2.22 20.21
N TRP A 249 -13.44 2.09 19.33
CA TRP A 249 -13.23 1.73 17.93
C TRP A 249 -12.34 2.73 17.19
N ILE A 250 -12.59 4.04 17.38
CA ILE A 250 -11.79 5.09 16.75
C ILE A 250 -10.34 5.08 17.24
N LYS A 251 -10.09 4.81 18.54
CA LYS A 251 -8.72 4.67 19.04
C LYS A 251 -7.98 3.51 18.40
N PHE A 252 -8.61 2.35 18.27
CA PHE A 252 -8.02 1.23 17.55
C PHE A 252 -7.71 1.59 16.09
N SER A 253 -8.65 2.25 15.40
CA SER A 253 -8.43 2.69 14.02
C SER A 253 -7.28 3.71 13.91
N ILE A 254 -7.13 4.65 14.85
CA ILE A 254 -5.99 5.58 14.88
C ILE A 254 -4.67 4.83 15.04
N ASP A 255 -4.59 3.87 15.96
CA ASP A 255 -3.38 3.09 16.19
C ASP A 255 -2.97 2.30 14.93
N MET A 256 -3.93 1.71 14.23
CA MET A 256 -3.68 1.05 12.94
C MET A 256 -3.20 2.03 11.88
N CYS A 257 -3.80 3.23 11.80
CA CYS A 257 -3.37 4.27 10.88
C CYS A 257 -1.94 4.76 11.18
N ILE A 258 -1.55 4.91 12.45
CA ILE A 258 -0.19 5.29 12.86
C ILE A 258 0.82 4.21 12.46
N ASN A 259 0.48 2.94 12.66
CA ASN A 259 1.33 1.82 12.24
C ASN A 259 1.52 1.81 10.73
N GLN A 260 0.45 2.04 9.96
CA GLN A 260 0.51 2.13 8.51
C GLN A 260 1.36 3.33 8.04
N LYS A 261 1.23 4.48 8.71
CA LYS A 261 2.06 5.67 8.45
C LYS A 261 3.54 5.33 8.57
N SER A 262 3.94 4.70 9.66
CA SER A 262 5.33 4.27 9.89
C SER A 262 5.83 3.31 8.80
N LYS A 263 4.97 2.41 8.31
CA LYS A 263 5.29 1.51 7.19
C LYS A 263 5.52 2.27 5.89
N TYR A 264 4.65 3.20 5.56
CA TYR A 264 4.78 4.01 4.36
C TYR A 264 6.05 4.87 4.39
N GLU A 265 6.36 5.51 5.53
CA GLU A 265 7.57 6.30 5.74
C GLU A 265 8.84 5.43 5.58
N GLU A 266 8.85 4.22 6.12
CA GLU A 266 9.97 3.27 5.95
C GLU A 266 10.13 2.84 4.49
N ILE A 267 9.06 2.56 3.78
CA ILE A 267 9.12 2.20 2.35
C ILE A 267 9.68 3.37 1.52
N GLN A 268 9.21 4.60 1.77
CA GLN A 268 9.75 5.79 1.09
C GLN A 268 11.24 5.92 1.33
N ARG A 269 11.66 5.87 2.59
CA ARG A 269 13.08 5.94 2.97
C ARG A 269 13.92 4.88 2.25
N LEU A 270 13.46 3.64 2.21
CA LEU A 270 14.18 2.55 1.53
C LEU A 270 14.30 2.78 0.02
N ILE A 271 13.27 3.33 -0.63
CA ILE A 271 13.32 3.67 -2.06
C ILE A 271 14.25 4.85 -2.30
N GLU A 272 14.21 5.88 -1.45
CA GLU A 272 15.08 7.05 -1.53
C GLU A 272 16.56 6.68 -1.32
N ASP A 273 16.85 5.83 -0.34
CA ASP A 273 18.21 5.29 -0.09
C ASP A 273 18.72 4.50 -1.30
N LYS A 274 17.85 3.76 -1.98
CA LYS A 274 18.21 2.98 -3.19
C LYS A 274 18.45 3.87 -4.41
N TYR A 275 17.75 5.00 -4.52
CA TYR A 275 17.82 5.90 -5.67
C TYR A 275 18.09 7.36 -5.25
N PRO A 276 19.25 7.66 -4.61
CA PRO A 276 19.52 8.96 -3.99
C PRO A 276 19.64 10.13 -4.99
N ASN A 277 19.78 9.86 -6.28
CA ASN A 277 19.91 10.87 -7.32
C ASN A 277 18.59 11.26 -7.98
N VAL A 278 17.45 10.84 -7.42
CA VAL A 278 16.11 11.20 -7.90
C VAL A 278 15.61 12.42 -7.15
N ASP A 279 15.07 13.39 -7.88
CA ASP A 279 14.39 14.53 -7.28
C ASP A 279 12.94 14.13 -6.93
N TYR A 280 12.73 13.72 -5.70
CA TYR A 280 11.43 13.31 -5.19
C TYR A 280 10.47 14.50 -4.96
N SER A 281 10.99 15.74 -4.86
CA SER A 281 10.15 16.93 -4.70
C SER A 281 9.38 17.25 -5.97
N SER A 282 10.00 17.10 -7.12
CA SER A 282 9.37 17.30 -8.44
C SER A 282 8.28 16.26 -8.74
N LEU A 283 8.36 15.08 -8.12
CA LEU A 283 7.34 14.04 -8.22
C LEU A 283 6.06 14.42 -7.46
N LYS A 284 6.17 15.14 -6.34
CA LYS A 284 5.01 15.66 -5.56
C LYS A 284 4.28 16.79 -6.28
N GLU A 285 4.99 17.71 -6.92
CA GLU A 285 4.39 18.89 -7.61
C GLU A 285 3.46 18.53 -8.78
N ASN A 286 3.71 17.42 -9.46
CA ASN A 286 2.85 16.94 -10.55
C ASN A 286 1.50 16.38 -10.08
N LEU A 287 1.36 16.09 -8.79
CA LEU A 287 0.17 15.51 -8.18
C LEU A 287 -0.83 16.57 -7.73
N ASP A 288 -0.34 17.70 -7.22
CA ASP A 288 -1.21 18.83 -6.81
C ASP A 288 -1.94 19.48 -8.00
N ARG A 289 -1.43 19.32 -9.21
CA ARG A 289 -2.07 19.83 -10.46
C ARG A 289 -3.17 18.92 -11.00
N GLY A 290 -3.24 17.66 -10.59
CA GLY A 290 -4.16 16.66 -11.13
C GLY A 290 -5.49 16.52 -10.38
N PHE A 291 -5.59 17.00 -9.14
CA PHE A 291 -6.77 16.74 -8.30
C PHE A 291 -7.78 17.89 -8.25
N TRP A 292 -7.44 19.10 -8.73
CA TRP A 292 -8.30 20.29 -8.72
C TRP A 292 -8.31 21.08 -10.05
N GLY A 293 -8.00 20.41 -11.17
CA GLY A 293 -8.08 20.98 -12.51
C GLY A 293 -9.41 20.69 -13.20
#